data_19d67398aaa3e90c3c3eb3cc051b5b91
#
_entry.id   19d67398aaa3e90c3c3eb3cc051b5b91
#
_cell.length_a   1.000
_cell.length_b   1.000
_cell.length_c   1.000
_cell.angle_alpha   90.00
_cell.angle_beta   90.00
_cell.angle_gamma   90.00
#
_symmetry.space_group_name_H-M   'P 1'
#
loop_
_entity.id
_entity.type
_entity.pdbx_description
1 polymer ?
#
loop_
_entity_poly.entity_id
_entity_poly.type
_entity_poly.pdbx_seq_one_letter_code
_entity_poly.pdbx_strand_id
1 'polypeptide(L)'
;MTDVSLSNTIDELPGLDALGTGYDVFGEYANPKSVKSKLFDLGPQKEIVVEGKTFLIPEIIRYTEVMQGIFDSKFGKTLKEYSEKLKVSTGVKGNYGFFQGSITTSFDKSTLQRSEYEYSTVNDDIKKWVIALPSKTDLKVKSMLDSTFSRDLNGKMDPETLFDTYGAYYLHEIIVGARCSYNSSVNKKTLDQSVNVEVAAEMSYKKFVNSISVDEKTQYESQIKEFDSNSSTGTEVLGGKPEYGHYINQSGNYDKWIESIIDYPVFSGFTENSLVPIWELCTNNTRKTELENAFPAYAEKKTMPYSQYCITDLSVIESDKGGAAPPYGFKKVDMDLNKGAGGKYIYLCYKEGLDTTTPITDIKVLNGKHAKAPQGYTKINVDLNHKAGGKYIYLAYSRQTNNDPIRSVVVVKGKHANAPYGYEKIDYDLNKGAGGEYLYLCYSRYF
;
A
#
# COMPACT_ATOMS: atom_id res chain seq x y z
N MET A 1 48.62 -37.27 17.25
CA MET A 1 47.56 -36.28 17.57
C MET A 1 47.87 -35.08 16.77
N THR A 2 47.20 -34.89 15.64
CA THR A 2 47.33 -33.72 14.78
C THR A 2 46.39 -32.66 15.31
N ASP A 3 46.97 -31.59 15.88
CA ASP A 3 46.24 -30.37 16.23
C ASP A 3 45.59 -29.84 14.97
N VAL A 4 44.26 -29.96 14.90
CA VAL A 4 43.46 -29.23 13.96
C VAL A 4 43.35 -27.79 14.53
N SER A 5 44.23 -26.91 14.08
CA SER A 5 44.09 -25.50 14.33
C SER A 5 42.77 -25.04 13.66
N LEU A 6 41.73 -24.83 14.45
CA LEU A 6 40.56 -24.07 14.05
C LEU A 6 41.08 -22.67 13.65
N SER A 7 41.23 -22.43 12.36
CA SER A 7 41.42 -21.09 11.87
C SER A 7 40.16 -20.31 12.26
N ASN A 8 40.25 -19.41 13.25
CA ASN A 8 39.21 -18.43 13.52
C ASN A 8 39.11 -17.53 12.29
N THR A 9 38.28 -17.93 11.33
CA THR A 9 37.92 -17.04 10.23
C THR A 9 37.07 -15.92 10.81
N ILE A 10 37.54 -14.68 10.66
CA ILE A 10 36.77 -13.49 11.04
C ILE A 10 35.65 -13.33 10.01
N ASP A 11 34.40 -13.25 10.48
CA ASP A 11 33.23 -13.11 9.62
C ASP A 11 33.15 -11.70 8.99
N GLU A 12 32.54 -11.60 7.82
CA GLU A 12 32.19 -10.32 7.24
C GLU A 12 31.07 -9.63 8.05
N LEU A 13 31.11 -8.29 8.08
CA LEU A 13 30.06 -7.51 8.75
C LEU A 13 28.69 -7.81 8.10
N PRO A 14 27.67 -8.19 8.88
CA PRO A 14 26.34 -8.42 8.35
C PRO A 14 25.77 -7.25 7.54
N GLY A 15 25.13 -7.56 6.41
CA GLY A 15 24.60 -6.59 5.46
C GLY A 15 25.51 -6.31 4.26
N LEU A 16 26.80 -6.71 4.30
CA LEU A 16 27.70 -6.56 3.14
C LEU A 16 27.28 -7.41 1.95
N ASP A 17 26.55 -8.50 2.18
CA ASP A 17 25.94 -9.33 1.16
C ASP A 17 24.87 -8.59 0.34
N ALA A 18 24.26 -7.53 0.90
CA ALA A 18 23.27 -6.69 0.23
C ALA A 18 23.87 -5.39 -0.32
N LEU A 19 24.83 -4.78 0.36
CA LEU A 19 25.41 -3.49 -0.05
C LEU A 19 26.11 -3.59 -1.40
N GLY A 20 25.83 -2.65 -2.30
CA GLY A 20 26.42 -2.62 -3.65
C GLY A 20 25.85 -3.68 -4.59
N THR A 21 24.76 -4.32 -4.25
CA THR A 21 24.02 -5.21 -5.14
C THR A 21 22.94 -4.47 -5.90
N GLY A 22 22.50 -5.02 -7.00
CA GLY A 22 21.26 -4.57 -7.63
C GLY A 22 20.04 -4.92 -6.77
N TYR A 23 18.94 -4.23 -7.02
CA TYR A 23 17.72 -4.38 -6.25
C TYR A 23 16.47 -4.36 -7.13
N ASP A 24 15.57 -5.33 -6.91
CA ASP A 24 14.27 -5.33 -7.54
C ASP A 24 13.31 -4.41 -6.78
N VAL A 25 13.16 -3.18 -7.28
CA VAL A 25 12.28 -2.17 -6.66
C VAL A 25 10.79 -2.49 -6.80
N PHE A 26 10.41 -3.51 -7.57
CA PHE A 26 9.04 -4.02 -7.67
C PHE A 26 8.81 -5.24 -6.78
N GLY A 27 9.88 -5.78 -6.16
CA GLY A 27 9.84 -6.84 -5.16
C GLY A 27 9.36 -6.38 -3.79
N GLU A 28 9.89 -6.98 -2.74
CA GLU A 28 9.54 -6.65 -1.35
C GLU A 28 10.36 -5.46 -0.83
N TYR A 29 9.76 -4.62 0.04
CA TYR A 29 10.40 -3.46 0.66
C TYR A 29 11.50 -3.89 1.63
N ALA A 30 12.72 -3.37 1.44
CA ALA A 30 13.88 -3.62 2.29
C ALA A 30 13.99 -5.09 2.75
N ASN A 31 13.94 -5.99 1.78
CA ASN A 31 13.95 -7.43 2.02
C ASN A 31 15.08 -8.10 1.21
N PRO A 32 15.89 -8.99 1.83
CA PRO A 32 16.94 -9.74 1.13
C PRO A 32 16.45 -10.50 -0.12
N LYS A 33 15.19 -10.93 -0.17
CA LYS A 33 14.61 -11.61 -1.34
C LYS A 33 14.58 -10.76 -2.62
N SER A 34 14.61 -9.42 -2.48
CA SER A 34 14.62 -8.49 -3.60
C SER A 34 16.03 -8.08 -4.05
N VAL A 35 17.05 -8.58 -3.37
CA VAL A 35 18.46 -8.38 -3.74
C VAL A 35 18.79 -9.18 -4.99
N LYS A 36 19.51 -8.55 -5.92
CA LYS A 36 19.99 -9.12 -7.19
C LYS A 36 21.51 -9.39 -7.13
N SER A 37 22.14 -9.37 -8.28
CA SER A 37 23.57 -9.64 -8.41
C SER A 37 24.47 -8.55 -7.80
N LYS A 38 25.67 -8.92 -7.36
CA LYS A 38 26.73 -7.95 -7.03
C LYS A 38 27.08 -7.09 -8.23
N LEU A 39 27.23 -5.77 -8.00
CA LEU A 39 27.60 -4.81 -9.04
C LEU A 39 29.00 -4.25 -8.84
N PHE A 40 29.61 -4.45 -7.67
CA PHE A 40 30.90 -3.86 -7.31
C PHE A 40 31.88 -4.91 -6.78
N ASP A 41 33.16 -4.73 -7.12
CA ASP A 41 34.28 -5.32 -6.41
C ASP A 41 34.76 -4.28 -5.39
N LEU A 42 34.50 -4.55 -4.11
CA LEU A 42 34.73 -3.60 -3.03
C LEU A 42 36.22 -3.55 -2.55
N GLY A 43 37.07 -4.37 -3.12
CA GLY A 43 38.52 -4.33 -2.87
C GLY A 43 38.94 -4.89 -1.49
N PRO A 44 40.08 -4.41 -0.95
CA PRO A 44 40.67 -4.94 0.27
C PRO A 44 39.78 -4.67 1.50
N GLN A 45 39.89 -5.57 2.48
CA GLN A 45 39.14 -5.52 3.73
C GLN A 45 40.03 -5.08 4.90
N LYS A 46 39.39 -4.51 5.92
CA LYS A 46 39.98 -4.21 7.24
C LYS A 46 39.12 -4.78 8.35
N GLU A 47 39.70 -4.95 9.52
CA GLU A 47 38.98 -5.31 10.72
C GLU A 47 38.30 -4.11 11.37
N ILE A 48 37.09 -4.33 11.86
CA ILE A 48 36.37 -3.38 12.75
C ILE A 48 35.80 -4.14 13.95
N VAL A 49 35.64 -3.45 15.07
CA VAL A 49 35.00 -4.00 16.26
C VAL A 49 33.63 -3.38 16.40
N VAL A 50 32.57 -4.20 16.45
CA VAL A 50 31.18 -3.81 16.60
C VAL A 50 30.60 -4.58 17.79
N GLU A 51 30.14 -3.88 18.81
CA GLU A 51 29.59 -4.46 20.06
C GLU A 51 30.45 -5.63 20.62
N GLY A 52 31.79 -5.44 20.64
CA GLY A 52 32.76 -6.40 21.17
C GLY A 52 33.10 -7.57 20.26
N LYS A 53 32.52 -7.66 19.05
CA LYS A 53 32.86 -8.67 18.02
C LYS A 53 33.70 -8.04 16.92
N THR A 54 34.70 -8.79 16.41
CA THR A 54 35.51 -8.36 15.28
C THR A 54 34.90 -8.87 13.99
N PHE A 55 34.79 -7.96 12.99
CA PHE A 55 34.29 -8.25 11.65
C PHE A 55 35.23 -7.71 10.58
N LEU A 56 35.16 -8.31 9.39
CA LEU A 56 35.80 -7.76 8.19
C LEU A 56 34.83 -6.83 7.45
N ILE A 57 35.35 -5.67 7.01
CA ILE A 57 34.64 -4.71 6.17
C ILE A 57 35.57 -4.17 5.08
N PRO A 58 35.11 -4.00 3.83
CA PRO A 58 35.91 -3.33 2.81
C PRO A 58 36.35 -1.92 3.27
N GLU A 59 37.61 -1.58 3.05
CA GLU A 59 38.21 -0.33 3.55
C GLU A 59 37.45 0.93 3.15
N ILE A 60 36.83 0.89 1.98
CA ILE A 60 36.09 2.02 1.39
C ILE A 60 34.69 2.20 1.95
N ILE A 61 34.16 1.20 2.63
CA ILE A 61 32.78 1.25 3.15
C ILE A 61 32.72 2.14 4.37
N ARG A 62 31.76 3.06 4.37
CA ARG A 62 31.40 3.87 5.53
C ARG A 62 30.50 3.05 6.45
N TYR A 63 30.88 2.93 7.69
CA TYR A 63 30.12 2.34 8.78
C TYR A 63 29.67 3.43 9.76
N THR A 64 28.43 3.38 10.19
CA THR A 64 27.87 4.28 11.21
C THR A 64 26.98 3.48 12.14
N GLU A 65 27.33 3.45 13.41
CA GLU A 65 26.51 2.83 14.45
C GLU A 65 25.25 3.65 14.68
N VAL A 66 24.08 2.97 14.77
CA VAL A 66 22.79 3.58 15.02
C VAL A 66 21.98 2.67 15.94
N MET A 67 22.01 2.95 17.24
CA MET A 67 21.21 2.18 18.21
C MET A 67 19.83 2.80 18.37
N GLN A 68 18.86 2.40 17.53
CA GLN A 68 17.53 3.01 17.56
C GLN A 68 16.43 1.99 17.22
N GLY A 69 15.41 1.90 18.09
CA GLY A 69 14.12 1.32 17.78
C GLY A 69 13.14 2.39 17.31
N ILE A 70 12.46 2.17 16.19
CA ILE A 70 11.48 3.11 15.63
C ILE A 70 10.22 2.34 15.27
N PHE A 71 9.08 2.83 15.78
CA PHE A 71 7.78 2.47 15.25
C PHE A 71 7.45 3.37 14.06
N ASP A 72 7.14 2.77 12.91
CA ASP A 72 6.74 3.47 11.70
C ASP A 72 5.48 2.83 11.12
N SER A 73 4.41 3.61 11.02
CA SER A 73 3.15 3.15 10.45
C SER A 73 2.98 3.63 9.02
N LYS A 74 2.67 2.70 8.12
CA LYS A 74 2.25 2.97 6.75
C LYS A 74 0.75 2.69 6.66
N PHE A 75 -0.03 3.69 6.36
CA PHE A 75 -1.48 3.60 6.25
C PHE A 75 -1.98 4.17 4.93
N GLY A 76 -2.92 3.49 4.28
CA GLY A 76 -3.58 3.96 3.07
C GLY A 76 -5.05 3.57 3.02
N LYS A 77 -5.92 4.54 2.75
CA LYS A 77 -7.34 4.32 2.51
C LYS A 77 -7.61 3.56 1.22
N THR A 78 -6.63 3.56 0.33
CA THR A 78 -6.61 2.82 -0.92
C THR A 78 -5.27 2.12 -1.08
N LEU A 79 -5.23 1.10 -1.92
CA LEU A 79 -3.99 0.39 -2.24
C LEU A 79 -2.94 1.33 -2.86
N LYS A 80 -3.39 2.29 -3.67
CA LYS A 80 -2.54 3.32 -4.26
C LYS A 80 -1.89 4.21 -3.20
N GLU A 81 -2.68 4.75 -2.27
CA GLU A 81 -2.15 5.56 -1.16
C GLU A 81 -1.16 4.78 -0.31
N TYR A 82 -1.48 3.52 0.03
CA TYR A 82 -0.59 2.65 0.77
C TYR A 82 0.73 2.44 0.04
N SER A 83 0.70 2.13 -1.27
CA SER A 83 1.90 1.96 -2.09
C SER A 83 2.75 3.25 -2.17
N GLU A 84 2.11 4.42 -2.23
CA GLU A 84 2.80 5.70 -2.20
C GLU A 84 3.53 5.93 -0.87
N LYS A 85 2.98 5.44 0.25
CA LYS A 85 3.63 5.50 1.57
C LYS A 85 4.86 4.57 1.67
N LEU A 86 4.84 3.42 1.02
CA LEU A 86 6.00 2.51 1.02
C LEU A 86 7.26 3.13 0.39
N LYS A 87 7.11 3.96 -0.63
CA LYS A 87 8.27 4.57 -1.32
C LYS A 87 8.89 5.78 -0.61
N VAL A 88 8.18 6.35 0.39
CA VAL A 88 8.72 7.48 1.17
C VAL A 88 10.00 7.07 1.87
N SER A 89 11.02 7.92 1.80
CA SER A 89 12.35 7.69 2.42
C SER A 89 13.17 6.54 1.83
N THR A 90 13.02 6.23 0.53
CA THR A 90 13.80 5.15 -0.12
C THR A 90 14.76 5.64 -1.21
N GLY A 91 14.61 6.89 -1.68
CA GLY A 91 15.38 7.45 -2.78
C GLY A 91 14.80 7.19 -4.18
N VAL A 92 13.76 6.34 -4.33
CA VAL A 92 13.11 6.12 -5.63
C VAL A 92 12.26 7.31 -6.06
N LYS A 93 12.28 7.61 -7.37
CA LYS A 93 11.55 8.72 -7.96
C LYS A 93 10.51 8.23 -8.95
N GLY A 94 9.40 8.98 -9.08
CA GLY A 94 8.31 8.68 -10.00
C GLY A 94 7.11 8.01 -9.31
N ASN A 95 6.03 7.82 -10.06
CA ASN A 95 4.75 7.26 -9.59
C ASN A 95 4.52 5.85 -10.14
N TYR A 96 5.55 5.03 -10.10
CA TYR A 96 5.45 3.62 -10.45
C TYR A 96 5.11 2.80 -9.20
N GLY A 97 4.45 1.67 -9.37
CA GLY A 97 4.07 0.77 -8.27
C GLY A 97 5.26 0.07 -7.62
N PHE A 98 6.13 0.83 -6.99
CA PHE A 98 7.27 0.27 -6.27
C PHE A 98 6.84 -0.60 -5.08
N PHE A 99 7.62 -1.63 -4.78
CA PHE A 99 7.44 -2.55 -3.66
C PHE A 99 6.12 -3.35 -3.68
N GLN A 100 5.62 -3.65 -4.88
CA GLN A 100 4.40 -4.46 -5.03
C GLN A 100 4.54 -5.88 -4.49
N GLY A 101 5.76 -6.41 -4.47
CA GLY A 101 6.06 -7.67 -3.80
C GLY A 101 5.58 -7.65 -2.36
N SER A 102 5.88 -6.59 -1.59
CA SER A 102 5.36 -6.43 -0.22
C SER A 102 3.84 -6.44 -0.16
N ILE A 103 3.19 -5.74 -1.09
CA ILE A 103 1.72 -5.67 -1.11
C ILE A 103 1.12 -7.06 -1.33
N THR A 104 1.66 -7.82 -2.27
CA THR A 104 1.13 -9.15 -2.61
C THR A 104 1.45 -10.24 -1.59
N THR A 105 2.51 -10.05 -0.80
CA THR A 105 2.87 -10.97 0.28
C THR A 105 2.22 -10.61 1.61
N SER A 106 1.96 -9.32 1.83
CA SER A 106 1.41 -8.81 3.10
C SER A 106 -0.11 -8.88 3.19
N PHE A 107 -0.83 -8.86 2.06
CA PHE A 107 -2.30 -8.81 2.04
C PHE A 107 -2.92 -9.93 1.21
N ASP A 108 -4.11 -10.37 1.63
CA ASP A 108 -4.88 -11.36 0.89
C ASP A 108 -5.28 -10.81 -0.50
N LYS A 109 -5.03 -11.59 -1.56
CA LYS A 109 -5.41 -11.24 -2.93
C LYS A 109 -6.89 -10.92 -3.08
N SER A 110 -7.75 -11.53 -2.27
CA SER A 110 -9.19 -11.27 -2.28
C SER A 110 -9.53 -9.84 -1.81
N THR A 111 -8.65 -9.18 -1.06
CA THR A 111 -8.83 -7.80 -0.57
C THR A 111 -8.21 -6.75 -1.50
N LEU A 112 -7.16 -7.11 -2.25
CA LEU A 112 -6.35 -6.17 -3.02
C LEU A 112 -7.08 -5.41 -4.13
N GLN A 113 -8.16 -5.97 -4.65
CA GLN A 113 -8.97 -5.35 -5.71
C GLN A 113 -10.29 -4.75 -5.20
N ARG A 114 -10.50 -4.76 -3.88
CA ARG A 114 -11.75 -4.35 -3.26
C ARG A 114 -11.62 -2.97 -2.62
N SER A 115 -12.45 -2.06 -3.06
CA SER A 115 -12.46 -0.67 -2.64
C SER A 115 -12.90 -0.44 -1.19
N GLU A 116 -13.54 -1.43 -0.58
CA GLU A 116 -13.97 -1.38 0.82
C GLU A 116 -12.87 -1.67 1.85
N TYR A 117 -11.63 -1.97 1.41
CA TYR A 117 -10.53 -2.26 2.32
C TYR A 117 -9.57 -1.08 2.46
N GLU A 118 -9.10 -0.87 3.67
CA GLU A 118 -7.93 -0.04 4.00
C GLU A 118 -6.77 -0.94 4.40
N TYR A 119 -5.57 -0.43 4.18
CA TYR A 119 -4.32 -1.18 4.33
C TYR A 119 -3.42 -0.48 5.33
N SER A 120 -2.83 -1.24 6.22
CA SER A 120 -1.90 -0.72 7.21
C SER A 120 -0.74 -1.69 7.42
N THR A 121 0.44 -1.15 7.64
CA THR A 121 1.60 -1.88 8.15
C THR A 121 2.20 -1.10 9.30
N VAL A 122 2.29 -1.73 10.44
CA VAL A 122 3.06 -1.23 11.58
C VAL A 122 4.42 -1.92 11.53
N ASN A 123 5.48 -1.15 11.34
CA ASN A 123 6.86 -1.63 11.39
C ASN A 123 7.47 -1.30 12.74
N ASP A 124 8.05 -2.29 13.36
CA ASP A 124 8.96 -2.15 14.49
C ASP A 124 10.38 -2.39 13.99
N ASP A 125 11.07 -1.28 13.69
CA ASP A 125 12.39 -1.26 13.10
C ASP A 125 13.46 -1.13 14.17
N ILE A 126 14.27 -2.16 14.39
CA ILE A 126 15.43 -2.12 15.28
C ILE A 126 16.70 -1.96 14.44
N LYS A 127 17.22 -0.73 14.43
CA LYS A 127 18.42 -0.37 13.67
C LYS A 127 19.66 -0.58 14.52
N LYS A 128 20.66 -1.26 13.97
CA LYS A 128 21.97 -1.47 14.60
C LYS A 128 23.04 -0.61 13.99
N TRP A 129 23.17 -0.63 12.66
CA TRP A 129 24.10 0.23 11.93
C TRP A 129 23.62 0.56 10.52
N VAL A 130 24.26 1.54 9.95
CA VAL A 130 24.14 1.90 8.55
C VAL A 130 25.48 1.65 7.89
N ILE A 131 25.49 1.01 6.72
CA ILE A 131 26.66 0.88 5.86
C ILE A 131 26.37 1.49 4.50
N ALA A 132 27.38 2.14 3.92
CA ALA A 132 27.24 2.86 2.67
C ALA A 132 28.48 2.75 1.80
N LEU A 133 28.26 2.72 0.48
CA LEU A 133 29.30 2.94 -0.53
C LEU A 133 29.86 4.36 -0.42
N PRO A 134 31.03 4.65 -1.00
CA PRO A 134 31.53 6.01 -1.17
C PRO A 134 30.51 6.93 -1.86
N SER A 135 30.73 8.25 -1.77
CA SER A 135 29.80 9.21 -2.39
C SER A 135 29.52 8.88 -3.86
N LYS A 136 28.26 9.01 -4.27
CA LYS A 136 27.78 8.80 -5.66
C LYS A 136 28.56 9.63 -6.70
N THR A 137 29.15 10.75 -6.27
CA THR A 137 29.94 11.64 -7.10
C THR A 137 31.43 11.26 -7.15
N ASP A 138 31.85 10.29 -6.33
CA ASP A 138 33.25 9.80 -6.36
C ASP A 138 33.45 8.95 -7.61
N LEU A 139 34.36 9.39 -8.47
CA LEU A 139 34.74 8.67 -9.70
C LEU A 139 35.30 7.27 -9.41
N LYS A 140 35.86 7.05 -8.21
CA LYS A 140 36.31 5.73 -7.76
C LYS A 140 35.16 4.69 -7.76
N VAL A 141 33.93 5.10 -7.48
CA VAL A 141 32.78 4.18 -7.48
C VAL A 141 32.64 3.51 -8.85
N LYS A 142 32.80 4.25 -9.95
CA LYS A 142 32.70 3.68 -11.30
C LYS A 142 33.86 2.76 -11.67
N SER A 143 35.03 2.96 -11.08
CA SER A 143 36.20 2.10 -11.31
C SER A 143 36.13 0.78 -10.54
N MET A 144 35.21 0.64 -9.62
CA MET A 144 35.02 -0.55 -8.78
C MET A 144 33.85 -1.45 -9.26
N LEU A 145 33.28 -1.15 -10.42
CA LEU A 145 32.24 -2.01 -10.97
C LEU A 145 32.80 -3.39 -11.31
N ASP A 146 32.03 -4.42 -10.98
CA ASP A 146 32.30 -5.77 -11.48
C ASP A 146 32.46 -5.73 -13.02
N SER A 147 33.45 -6.44 -13.52
CA SER A 147 33.84 -6.37 -14.94
C SER A 147 32.68 -6.85 -15.87
N THR A 148 31.94 -7.86 -15.47
CA THR A 148 30.81 -8.39 -16.24
C THR A 148 29.67 -7.38 -16.25
N PHE A 149 29.29 -6.89 -15.07
CA PHE A 149 28.26 -5.85 -14.96
C PHE A 149 28.66 -4.58 -15.73
N SER A 150 29.91 -4.11 -15.60
CA SER A 150 30.39 -2.91 -16.31
C SER A 150 30.31 -3.04 -17.82
N ARG A 151 30.66 -4.23 -18.35
CA ARG A 151 30.55 -4.54 -19.78
C ARG A 151 29.08 -4.53 -20.23
N ASP A 152 28.19 -5.16 -19.48
CA ASP A 152 26.77 -5.29 -19.83
C ASP A 152 26.04 -3.95 -19.71
N LEU A 153 26.34 -3.17 -18.65
CA LEU A 153 25.78 -1.84 -18.42
C LEU A 153 26.14 -0.86 -19.56
N ASN A 154 27.41 -0.83 -19.96
CA ASN A 154 27.91 0.13 -20.96
C ASN A 154 27.87 -0.42 -22.38
N GLY A 155 27.50 -1.69 -22.55
CA GLY A 155 27.40 -2.41 -23.81
C GLY A 155 26.06 -2.21 -24.53
N LYS A 156 25.67 -3.24 -25.29
CA LYS A 156 24.45 -3.27 -26.10
C LYS A 156 23.37 -4.18 -25.53
N MET A 157 23.49 -4.60 -24.25
CA MET A 157 22.45 -5.41 -23.62
C MET A 157 21.13 -4.64 -23.63
N ASP A 158 20.04 -5.33 -24.02
CA ASP A 158 18.70 -4.75 -24.00
C ASP A 158 18.37 -4.19 -22.60
N PRO A 159 17.80 -2.96 -22.49
CA PRO A 159 17.50 -2.35 -21.19
C PRO A 159 16.62 -3.21 -20.28
N GLU A 160 15.58 -3.85 -20.80
CA GLU A 160 14.68 -4.71 -20.02
C GLU A 160 15.42 -5.93 -19.47
N THR A 161 16.23 -6.58 -20.30
CA THR A 161 17.08 -7.71 -19.89
C THR A 161 18.11 -7.28 -18.83
N LEU A 162 18.68 -6.08 -18.97
CA LEU A 162 19.61 -5.52 -17.98
C LEU A 162 18.93 -5.32 -16.62
N PHE A 163 17.73 -4.72 -16.63
CA PHE A 163 16.97 -4.47 -15.40
C PHE A 163 16.47 -5.77 -14.75
N ASP A 164 16.09 -6.76 -15.53
CA ASP A 164 15.68 -8.06 -14.99
C ASP A 164 16.86 -8.83 -14.37
N THR A 165 18.05 -8.71 -14.96
CA THR A 165 19.25 -9.40 -14.50
C THR A 165 19.86 -8.74 -13.26
N TYR A 166 20.03 -7.43 -13.30
CA TYR A 166 20.79 -6.70 -12.29
C TYR A 166 19.93 -5.85 -11.35
N GLY A 167 18.64 -5.69 -11.63
CA GLY A 167 17.80 -4.68 -10.98
C GLY A 167 17.95 -3.31 -11.64
N ALA A 168 16.89 -2.50 -11.64
CA ALA A 168 16.94 -1.14 -12.18
C ALA A 168 17.58 -0.14 -11.20
N TYR A 169 17.71 -0.52 -9.94
CA TYR A 169 18.35 0.25 -8.88
C TYR A 169 19.41 -0.61 -8.18
N TYR A 170 20.31 0.04 -7.44
CA TYR A 170 21.28 -0.64 -6.59
C TYR A 170 21.27 -0.08 -5.18
N LEU A 171 21.71 -0.90 -4.23
CA LEU A 171 21.78 -0.57 -2.81
C LEU A 171 23.07 0.20 -2.52
N HIS A 172 22.96 1.54 -2.44
CA HIS A 172 24.07 2.43 -2.16
C HIS A 172 24.32 2.61 -0.65
N GLU A 173 23.27 2.62 0.13
CA GLU A 173 23.28 2.75 1.59
C GLU A 173 22.16 1.90 2.17
N ILE A 174 22.41 1.16 3.23
CA ILE A 174 21.40 0.29 3.85
C ILE A 174 21.44 0.36 5.37
N ILE A 175 20.27 0.15 5.97
CA ILE A 175 20.11 -0.08 7.40
C ILE A 175 20.20 -1.58 7.65
N VAL A 176 21.03 -1.94 8.63
CA VAL A 176 21.18 -3.31 9.11
C VAL A 176 20.67 -3.42 10.54
N GLY A 177 19.90 -4.46 10.81
CA GLY A 177 19.28 -4.70 12.11
C GLY A 177 18.18 -5.74 11.98
N ALA A 178 16.98 -5.42 12.43
CA ALA A 178 15.82 -6.31 12.31
C ALA A 178 14.55 -5.49 12.13
N ARG A 179 13.49 -6.13 11.61
CA ARG A 179 12.16 -5.53 11.47
C ARG A 179 11.08 -6.55 11.75
N CYS A 180 10.08 -6.16 12.52
CA CYS A 180 8.81 -6.87 12.62
C CYS A 180 7.74 -6.02 11.94
N SER A 181 7.13 -6.54 10.87
CA SER A 181 6.05 -5.89 10.13
C SER A 181 4.73 -6.57 10.46
N TYR A 182 3.77 -5.81 10.98
CA TYR A 182 2.41 -6.25 11.23
C TYR A 182 1.48 -5.62 10.17
N ASN A 183 1.06 -6.44 9.23
CA ASN A 183 0.27 -6.05 8.08
C ASN A 183 -1.20 -6.30 8.35
N SER A 184 -2.07 -5.37 8.00
CA SER A 184 -3.52 -5.54 8.14
C SER A 184 -4.31 -4.95 6.99
N SER A 185 -5.34 -5.67 6.56
CA SER A 185 -6.38 -5.15 5.68
C SER A 185 -7.72 -5.15 6.42
N VAL A 186 -8.39 -3.99 6.45
CA VAL A 186 -9.59 -3.75 7.25
C VAL A 186 -10.78 -3.46 6.35
N ASN A 187 -11.90 -4.15 6.56
CA ASN A 187 -13.14 -3.88 5.85
C ASN A 187 -13.90 -2.72 6.51
N LYS A 188 -13.87 -1.54 5.88
CA LYS A 188 -14.53 -0.34 6.40
C LYS A 188 -16.04 -0.36 6.42
N LYS A 189 -16.69 -1.19 5.62
CA LYS A 189 -18.17 -1.28 5.62
C LYS A 189 -18.70 -1.90 6.91
N THR A 190 -17.88 -2.72 7.56
CA THR A 190 -18.24 -3.41 8.80
C THR A 190 -17.66 -2.76 10.06
N LEU A 191 -16.70 -1.85 9.91
CA LEU A 191 -16.03 -1.17 11.01
C LEU A 191 -16.90 -0.04 11.58
N ASP A 192 -16.91 0.13 12.91
CA ASP A 192 -17.54 1.29 13.55
C ASP A 192 -16.84 2.59 13.15
N GLN A 193 -17.62 3.65 12.91
CA GLN A 193 -17.15 4.94 12.41
C GLN A 193 -16.21 5.69 13.39
N SER A 194 -16.22 5.32 14.66
CA SER A 194 -15.38 5.94 15.70
C SER A 194 -13.96 5.38 15.73
N VAL A 195 -13.69 4.26 15.02
CA VAL A 195 -12.38 3.61 15.02
C VAL A 195 -11.39 4.35 14.14
N ASN A 196 -10.29 4.79 14.75
CA ASN A 196 -9.12 5.23 14.00
C ASN A 196 -8.28 4.01 13.63
N VAL A 197 -8.29 3.62 12.35
CA VAL A 197 -7.64 2.40 11.85
C VAL A 197 -6.13 2.40 12.10
N GLU A 198 -5.46 3.55 11.96
CA GLU A 198 -4.02 3.65 12.16
C GLU A 198 -3.64 3.40 13.63
N VAL A 199 -4.33 4.06 14.56
CA VAL A 199 -4.14 3.86 16.01
C VAL A 199 -4.53 2.45 16.43
N ALA A 200 -5.65 1.94 15.93
CA ALA A 200 -6.11 0.59 16.26
C ALA A 200 -5.15 -0.49 15.77
N ALA A 201 -4.55 -0.33 14.59
CA ALA A 201 -3.53 -1.23 14.06
C ALA A 201 -2.26 -1.24 14.94
N GLU A 202 -1.80 -0.06 15.38
CA GLU A 202 -0.65 0.04 16.28
C GLU A 202 -0.92 -0.64 17.64
N MET A 203 -2.07 -0.37 18.23
CA MET A 203 -2.45 -0.98 19.51
C MET A 203 -2.66 -2.49 19.39
N SER A 204 -3.20 -2.95 18.25
CA SER A 204 -3.35 -4.38 17.96
C SER A 204 -2.00 -5.06 17.79
N TYR A 205 -1.02 -4.41 17.14
CA TYR A 205 0.36 -4.89 17.07
C TYR A 205 0.99 -5.00 18.48
N LYS A 206 0.92 -3.94 19.30
CA LYS A 206 1.45 -3.97 20.67
C LYS A 206 0.82 -5.11 21.52
N LYS A 207 -0.49 -5.34 21.34
CA LYS A 207 -1.16 -6.49 21.96
C LYS A 207 -0.63 -7.81 21.43
N PHE A 208 -0.41 -7.92 20.11
CA PHE A 208 0.08 -9.13 19.45
C PHE A 208 1.46 -9.55 19.97
N VAL A 209 2.39 -8.61 20.15
CA VAL A 209 3.74 -8.89 20.68
C VAL A 209 3.81 -8.81 22.21
N ASN A 210 2.69 -8.65 22.90
CA ASN A 210 2.57 -8.50 24.37
C ASN A 210 3.33 -7.30 24.96
N SER A 211 3.50 -6.22 24.21
CA SER A 211 4.17 -4.98 24.64
C SER A 211 3.18 -3.86 25.02
N ILE A 212 1.87 -4.08 24.91
CA ILE A 212 0.85 -3.08 25.27
C ILE A 212 0.81 -2.88 26.78
N SER A 213 0.81 -1.61 27.24
CA SER A 213 0.65 -1.28 28.66
C SER A 213 -0.81 -1.48 29.12
N VAL A 214 -1.01 -1.56 30.44
CA VAL A 214 -2.36 -1.69 31.03
C VAL A 214 -3.24 -0.49 30.72
N ASP A 215 -2.66 0.70 30.74
CA ASP A 215 -3.38 1.95 30.47
C ASP A 215 -3.77 2.04 29.00
N GLU A 216 -2.85 1.76 28.06
CA GLU A 216 -3.15 1.69 26.62
C GLU A 216 -4.25 0.66 26.32
N LYS A 217 -4.13 -0.54 26.90
CA LYS A 217 -5.14 -1.59 26.74
C LYS A 217 -6.52 -1.14 27.18
N THR A 218 -6.61 -0.47 28.34
CA THR A 218 -7.89 0.03 28.87
C THR A 218 -8.43 1.15 27.99
N GLN A 219 -7.57 2.08 27.58
CA GLN A 219 -7.97 3.24 26.77
C GLN A 219 -8.46 2.84 25.36
N TYR A 220 -7.83 1.85 24.74
CA TYR A 220 -8.09 1.46 23.34
C TYR A 220 -8.82 0.11 23.20
N GLU A 221 -9.30 -0.50 24.27
CA GLU A 221 -9.92 -1.84 24.26
C GLU A 221 -11.02 -1.99 23.21
N SER A 222 -11.92 -1.02 23.13
CA SER A 222 -13.03 -1.00 22.17
C SER A 222 -12.53 -0.92 20.73
N GLN A 223 -11.54 -0.06 20.45
CA GLN A 223 -10.98 0.11 19.10
C GLN A 223 -10.19 -1.13 18.66
N ILE A 224 -9.40 -1.71 19.54
CA ILE A 224 -8.66 -2.96 19.29
C ILE A 224 -9.63 -4.10 18.97
N LYS A 225 -10.68 -4.26 19.77
CA LYS A 225 -11.67 -5.33 19.58
C LYS A 225 -12.40 -5.19 18.25
N GLU A 226 -12.82 -3.99 17.92
CA GLU A 226 -13.51 -3.70 16.68
C GLU A 226 -12.59 -3.92 15.46
N PHE A 227 -11.35 -3.44 15.53
CA PHE A 227 -10.33 -3.65 14.51
C PHE A 227 -10.02 -5.13 14.31
N ASP A 228 -9.70 -5.88 15.37
CA ASP A 228 -9.36 -7.30 15.30
C ASP A 228 -10.50 -8.15 14.71
N SER A 229 -11.76 -7.73 14.94
CA SER A 229 -12.94 -8.44 14.43
C SER A 229 -13.22 -8.18 12.93
N ASN A 230 -12.68 -7.08 12.39
CA ASN A 230 -12.96 -6.62 11.02
C ASN A 230 -11.72 -6.59 10.12
N SER A 231 -10.56 -7.03 10.64
CA SER A 231 -9.28 -7.06 9.92
C SER A 231 -8.81 -8.47 9.61
N SER A 232 -8.05 -8.59 8.52
CA SER A 232 -7.17 -9.73 8.25
C SER A 232 -5.74 -9.28 8.49
N THR A 233 -4.97 -10.03 9.28
CA THR A 233 -3.63 -9.64 9.70
C THR A 233 -2.58 -10.67 9.30
N GLY A 234 -1.37 -10.21 9.01
CA GLY A 234 -0.20 -11.03 8.72
C GLY A 234 1.05 -10.40 9.35
N THR A 235 2.03 -11.23 9.67
CA THR A 235 3.27 -10.75 10.29
C THR A 235 4.47 -11.26 9.50
N GLU A 236 5.43 -10.37 9.25
CA GLU A 236 6.73 -10.70 8.69
C GLU A 236 7.83 -10.24 9.67
N VAL A 237 8.78 -11.13 9.96
CA VAL A 237 9.92 -10.83 10.83
C VAL A 237 11.21 -11.04 10.05
N LEU A 238 12.05 -10.00 10.02
CA LEU A 238 13.38 -10.02 9.43
C LEU A 238 14.43 -9.80 10.52
N GLY A 239 15.48 -10.59 10.51
CA GLY A 239 16.55 -10.54 11.53
C GLY A 239 16.11 -11.07 12.89
N GLY A 240 17.06 -11.07 13.84
CA GLY A 240 16.92 -11.76 15.11
C GLY A 240 16.91 -13.27 14.96
N LYS A 241 16.91 -13.98 16.07
CA LYS A 241 16.95 -15.45 16.06
C LYS A 241 15.62 -16.00 15.52
N PRO A 242 15.66 -16.87 14.47
CA PRO A 242 14.45 -17.33 13.79
C PRO A 242 13.41 -17.98 14.71
N GLU A 243 13.82 -18.71 15.74
CA GLU A 243 12.91 -19.37 16.68
C GLU A 243 12.06 -18.35 17.48
N TYR A 244 12.60 -17.18 17.81
CA TYR A 244 11.85 -16.14 18.51
C TYR A 244 11.00 -15.32 17.55
N GLY A 245 11.50 -15.02 16.36
CA GLY A 245 10.77 -14.31 15.32
C GLY A 245 9.54 -15.08 14.83
N HIS A 246 9.66 -16.40 14.61
CA HIS A 246 8.55 -17.24 14.16
C HIS A 246 7.38 -17.29 15.18
N TYR A 247 7.69 -17.25 16.46
CA TYR A 247 6.70 -17.27 17.55
C TYR A 247 6.68 -15.97 18.34
N ILE A 248 6.87 -14.84 17.66
CA ILE A 248 7.05 -13.53 18.29
C ILE A 248 5.87 -13.10 19.18
N ASN A 249 4.67 -13.61 18.91
CA ASN A 249 3.45 -13.39 19.68
C ASN A 249 3.34 -14.21 20.97
N GLN A 250 4.24 -15.14 21.21
CA GLN A 250 4.28 -15.86 22.47
C GLN A 250 4.96 -15.00 23.55
N SER A 251 4.45 -15.12 24.77
CA SER A 251 4.94 -14.33 25.90
C SER A 251 6.46 -14.44 26.09
N GLY A 252 7.15 -13.31 26.15
CA GLY A 252 8.58 -13.18 26.33
C GLY A 252 9.44 -13.46 25.07
N ASN A 253 8.86 -13.86 23.94
CA ASN A 253 9.62 -14.08 22.71
C ASN A 253 9.98 -12.76 22.01
N TYR A 254 9.16 -11.74 22.12
CA TYR A 254 9.48 -10.43 21.59
C TYR A 254 10.76 -9.85 22.21
N ASP A 255 10.89 -9.88 23.54
CA ASP A 255 12.11 -9.40 24.24
C ASP A 255 13.35 -10.23 23.83
N LYS A 256 13.22 -11.56 23.79
CA LYS A 256 14.30 -12.45 23.34
C LYS A 256 14.68 -12.24 21.88
N TRP A 257 13.71 -11.91 21.02
CA TRP A 257 13.96 -11.55 19.63
C TRP A 257 14.79 -10.27 19.56
N ILE A 258 14.42 -9.23 20.30
CA ILE A 258 15.19 -7.98 20.38
C ILE A 258 16.62 -8.23 20.86
N GLU A 259 16.80 -9.00 21.94
CA GLU A 259 18.11 -9.33 22.49
C GLU A 259 18.99 -10.10 21.49
N SER A 260 18.37 -10.93 20.64
CA SER A 260 19.10 -11.75 19.67
C SER A 260 19.53 -11.00 18.40
N ILE A 261 19.07 -9.78 18.17
CA ILE A 261 19.31 -9.02 16.92
C ILE A 261 20.80 -8.77 16.71
N ILE A 262 21.57 -8.61 17.80
CA ILE A 262 23.02 -8.40 17.70
C ILE A 262 23.77 -9.59 17.07
N ASP A 263 23.23 -10.79 17.24
CA ASP A 263 23.83 -12.00 16.69
C ASP A 263 23.29 -12.35 15.29
N TYR A 264 22.10 -11.84 14.95
CA TYR A 264 21.39 -12.16 13.70
C TYR A 264 20.83 -10.90 13.02
N PRO A 265 21.64 -9.83 12.82
CA PRO A 265 21.17 -8.65 12.12
C PRO A 265 21.17 -8.91 10.60
N VAL A 266 20.24 -8.31 9.89
CA VAL A 266 20.10 -8.41 8.43
C VAL A 266 19.87 -7.05 7.81
N PHE A 267 19.98 -6.94 6.48
CA PHE A 267 19.43 -5.80 5.76
C PHE A 267 17.93 -5.70 6.02
N SER A 268 17.50 -4.64 6.69
CA SER A 268 16.12 -4.51 7.18
C SER A 268 15.46 -3.17 6.85
N GLY A 269 16.20 -2.17 6.36
CA GLY A 269 15.62 -0.86 6.14
C GLY A 269 16.36 -0.02 5.10
N PHE A 270 15.65 1.01 4.62
CA PHE A 270 16.17 2.02 3.70
C PHE A 270 16.40 3.36 4.39
N THR A 271 17.35 4.13 3.86
CA THR A 271 17.50 5.57 4.04
C THR A 271 17.10 6.29 2.74
N GLU A 272 17.03 7.61 2.74
CA GLU A 272 16.78 8.42 1.54
C GLU A 272 17.84 8.24 0.45
N ASN A 273 19.01 7.68 0.79
CA ASN A 273 20.13 7.44 -0.12
C ASN A 273 20.28 5.97 -0.54
N SER A 274 19.38 5.10 -0.09
CA SER A 274 19.53 3.66 -0.28
C SER A 274 19.48 3.23 -1.73
N LEU A 275 18.50 3.69 -2.47
CA LEU A 275 18.25 3.23 -3.83
C LEU A 275 18.70 4.26 -4.86
N VAL A 276 19.65 3.85 -5.70
CA VAL A 276 20.21 4.67 -6.78
C VAL A 276 20.01 3.94 -8.10
N PRO A 277 19.52 4.63 -9.16
CA PRO A 277 19.36 4.01 -10.46
C PRO A 277 20.70 3.50 -11.02
N ILE A 278 20.72 2.31 -11.62
CA ILE A 278 21.95 1.74 -12.19
C ILE A 278 22.52 2.57 -13.35
N TRP A 279 21.70 3.31 -14.08
CA TRP A 279 22.17 4.19 -15.17
C TRP A 279 23.04 5.36 -14.70
N GLU A 280 23.03 5.70 -13.41
CA GLU A 280 23.99 6.65 -12.83
C GLU A 280 25.43 6.12 -12.85
N LEU A 281 25.60 4.81 -12.97
CA LEU A 281 26.90 4.15 -13.07
C LEU A 281 27.46 4.12 -14.49
N CYS A 282 26.66 4.47 -15.51
CA CYS A 282 27.13 4.50 -16.90
C CYS A 282 28.33 5.44 -17.08
N THR A 283 29.29 5.03 -17.89
CA THR A 283 30.44 5.87 -18.31
C THR A 283 30.10 6.73 -19.53
N ASN A 284 29.03 6.36 -20.27
CA ASN A 284 28.60 7.04 -21.49
C ASN A 284 27.20 7.66 -21.28
N ASN A 285 27.08 8.96 -21.52
CA ASN A 285 25.83 9.69 -21.36
C ASN A 285 24.73 9.22 -22.32
N THR A 286 25.07 8.77 -23.54
CA THR A 286 24.08 8.24 -24.49
C THR A 286 23.41 6.98 -23.90
N ARG A 287 24.24 6.06 -23.37
CA ARG A 287 23.72 4.85 -22.72
C ARG A 287 22.93 5.15 -21.45
N LYS A 288 23.40 6.10 -20.64
CA LYS A 288 22.66 6.59 -19.48
C LYS A 288 21.25 7.03 -19.87
N THR A 289 21.13 7.91 -20.87
CA THR A 289 19.85 8.44 -21.34
C THR A 289 18.96 7.34 -21.94
N GLU A 290 19.53 6.37 -22.65
CA GLU A 290 18.79 5.21 -23.19
C GLU A 290 18.13 4.41 -22.05
N LEU A 291 18.89 4.05 -21.01
CA LEU A 291 18.37 3.28 -19.88
C LEU A 291 17.34 4.09 -19.06
N GLU A 292 17.61 5.37 -18.82
CA GLU A 292 16.67 6.26 -18.13
C GLU A 292 15.33 6.37 -18.88
N ASN A 293 15.36 6.50 -20.21
CA ASN A 293 14.18 6.57 -21.06
C ASN A 293 13.45 5.22 -21.18
N ALA A 294 14.15 4.10 -21.04
CA ALA A 294 13.53 2.77 -21.08
C ALA A 294 12.82 2.38 -19.77
N PHE A 295 13.24 2.96 -18.65
CA PHE A 295 12.71 2.59 -17.33
C PHE A 295 11.21 2.78 -17.16
N PRO A 296 10.55 3.88 -17.63
CA PRO A 296 9.11 4.05 -17.51
C PRO A 296 8.30 2.90 -18.12
N ALA A 297 8.64 2.47 -19.32
CA ALA A 297 7.95 1.36 -19.99
C ALA A 297 8.19 0.01 -19.29
N TYR A 298 9.40 -0.20 -18.77
CA TYR A 298 9.71 -1.36 -17.94
C TYR A 298 8.92 -1.36 -16.64
N ALA A 299 8.86 -0.21 -15.95
CA ALA A 299 8.12 -0.04 -14.71
C ALA A 299 6.62 -0.30 -14.91
N GLU A 300 6.03 0.20 -16.01
CA GLU A 300 4.63 -0.04 -16.34
C GLU A 300 4.31 -1.53 -16.51
N LYS A 301 5.19 -2.29 -17.17
CA LYS A 301 5.05 -3.75 -17.30
C LYS A 301 5.13 -4.50 -15.97
N LYS A 302 5.96 -4.01 -15.04
CA LYS A 302 6.13 -4.62 -13.70
C LYS A 302 5.06 -4.18 -12.71
N THR A 303 4.38 -3.07 -12.98
CA THR A 303 3.37 -2.51 -12.09
C THR A 303 2.06 -3.28 -12.24
N MET A 304 1.54 -3.82 -11.15
CA MET A 304 0.15 -4.27 -11.13
C MET A 304 -0.75 -3.06 -11.38
N PRO A 305 -1.73 -3.17 -12.27
CA PRO A 305 -2.70 -2.11 -12.39
C PRO A 305 -3.43 -1.97 -11.04
N TYR A 306 -3.28 -0.81 -10.40
CA TYR A 306 -4.10 -0.43 -9.23
C TYR A 306 -5.55 -0.12 -9.63
N SER A 307 -6.03 -0.74 -10.71
CA SER A 307 -7.38 -0.58 -11.16
C SER A 307 -8.31 -1.21 -10.13
N GLN A 308 -8.92 -0.36 -9.34
CA GLN A 308 -9.95 -0.74 -8.40
C GLN A 308 -11.31 -0.72 -9.10
N TYR A 309 -12.22 -1.57 -8.62
CA TYR A 309 -13.60 -1.49 -9.06
C TYR A 309 -14.20 -0.12 -8.68
N CYS A 310 -14.90 0.45 -9.63
CA CYS A 310 -15.64 1.69 -9.49
C CYS A 310 -17.03 1.55 -10.13
N ILE A 311 -17.90 2.51 -9.88
CA ILE A 311 -19.20 2.54 -10.55
C ILE A 311 -19.00 3.07 -11.97
N THR A 312 -19.31 2.24 -12.94
CA THR A 312 -19.18 2.55 -14.37
C THR A 312 -20.53 2.90 -15.01
N ASP A 313 -21.64 2.53 -14.37
CA ASP A 313 -22.97 2.93 -14.85
C ASP A 313 -23.99 2.97 -13.72
N LEU A 314 -25.02 3.82 -13.89
CA LEU A 314 -26.18 3.94 -13.00
C LEU A 314 -27.47 3.80 -13.79
N SER A 315 -28.42 3.11 -13.21
CA SER A 315 -29.76 2.95 -13.72
C SER A 315 -30.79 3.06 -12.58
N VAL A 316 -31.98 3.50 -12.88
CA VAL A 316 -33.11 3.47 -11.96
C VAL A 316 -34.20 2.61 -12.58
N ILE A 317 -34.69 1.63 -11.82
CA ILE A 317 -35.80 0.78 -12.23
C ILE A 317 -37.05 1.08 -11.43
N GLU A 318 -38.21 0.94 -12.05
CA GLU A 318 -39.51 1.07 -11.40
C GLU A 318 -40.34 -0.22 -11.57
N SER A 319 -41.18 -0.52 -10.60
CA SER A 319 -42.04 -1.70 -10.62
C SER A 319 -43.33 -1.45 -9.86
N ASP A 320 -44.40 -2.15 -10.26
CA ASP A 320 -45.65 -2.18 -9.50
C ASP A 320 -45.58 -3.14 -8.28
N LYS A 321 -44.57 -3.99 -8.23
CA LYS A 321 -44.33 -4.95 -7.14
C LYS A 321 -42.96 -4.77 -6.56
N GLY A 322 -42.82 -4.91 -5.24
CA GLY A 322 -41.53 -4.97 -4.59
C GLY A 322 -40.64 -6.10 -5.11
N GLY A 323 -39.33 -5.99 -4.94
CA GLY A 323 -38.38 -7.04 -5.26
C GLY A 323 -37.99 -7.16 -6.76
N ALA A 324 -38.23 -6.11 -7.57
CA ALA A 324 -37.77 -6.10 -8.98
C ALA A 324 -36.29 -6.45 -9.11
N ALA A 325 -35.96 -7.32 -10.07
CA ALA A 325 -34.59 -7.69 -10.38
C ALA A 325 -33.85 -6.53 -11.09
N PRO A 326 -32.56 -6.33 -10.82
CA PRO A 326 -31.76 -5.34 -11.57
C PRO A 326 -31.57 -5.79 -13.02
N PRO A 327 -31.27 -4.85 -13.94
CA PRO A 327 -30.87 -5.20 -15.30
C PRO A 327 -29.62 -6.11 -15.32
N TYR A 328 -29.46 -6.85 -16.41
CA TYR A 328 -28.30 -7.74 -16.54
C TYR A 328 -26.97 -6.98 -16.36
N GLY A 329 -26.11 -7.51 -15.47
CA GLY A 329 -24.81 -6.91 -15.14
C GLY A 329 -24.87 -5.77 -14.13
N PHE A 330 -26.07 -5.39 -13.64
CA PHE A 330 -26.22 -4.40 -12.57
C PHE A 330 -26.45 -5.07 -11.21
N LYS A 331 -25.96 -4.42 -10.16
CA LYS A 331 -26.34 -4.66 -8.78
C LYS A 331 -27.45 -3.67 -8.39
N LYS A 332 -28.25 -4.01 -7.41
CA LYS A 332 -29.34 -3.18 -6.89
C LYS A 332 -29.03 -2.71 -5.48
N VAL A 333 -29.22 -1.43 -5.20
CA VAL A 333 -29.25 -0.92 -3.82
C VAL A 333 -30.53 -1.45 -3.18
N ASP A 334 -30.41 -2.16 -2.05
CA ASP A 334 -31.54 -2.81 -1.37
C ASP A 334 -32.34 -1.80 -0.53
N MET A 335 -32.87 -0.78 -1.20
CA MET A 335 -33.73 0.25 -0.65
C MET A 335 -34.71 0.73 -1.72
N ASP A 336 -36.00 0.62 -1.42
CA ASP A 336 -37.04 1.28 -2.23
C ASP A 336 -36.91 2.80 -2.02
N LEU A 337 -36.60 3.53 -3.07
CA LEU A 337 -36.41 4.99 -3.05
C LEU A 337 -37.75 5.73 -2.85
N ASN A 338 -38.86 5.05 -2.93
CA ASN A 338 -40.21 5.57 -2.72
C ASN A 338 -40.87 4.99 -1.44
N LYS A 339 -40.01 4.50 -0.53
CA LYS A 339 -40.45 3.79 0.68
C LYS A 339 -41.39 4.64 1.54
N GLY A 340 -42.58 4.10 1.79
CA GLY A 340 -43.60 4.74 2.63
C GLY A 340 -44.37 5.87 1.95
N ALA A 341 -44.04 6.24 0.72
CA ALA A 341 -44.72 7.33 -0.01
C ALA A 341 -45.92 6.85 -0.86
N GLY A 342 -46.06 5.54 -1.04
CA GLY A 342 -47.00 4.96 -2.01
C GLY A 342 -46.42 5.10 -3.45
N GLY A 343 -47.21 4.77 -4.49
CA GLY A 343 -46.76 4.83 -5.86
C GLY A 343 -45.97 3.61 -6.31
N LYS A 344 -45.00 3.77 -7.21
CA LYS A 344 -44.16 2.69 -7.71
C LYS A 344 -43.02 2.36 -6.73
N TYR A 345 -42.61 1.09 -6.72
CA TYR A 345 -41.34 0.71 -6.13
C TYR A 345 -40.22 1.15 -7.04
N ILE A 346 -39.25 1.86 -6.50
CA ILE A 346 -38.13 2.47 -7.28
C ILE A 346 -36.78 2.08 -6.68
N TYR A 347 -35.90 1.54 -7.48
CA TYR A 347 -34.60 1.08 -7.01
C TYR A 347 -33.48 1.68 -7.84
N LEU A 348 -32.42 2.14 -7.15
CA LEU A 348 -31.16 2.49 -7.77
C LEU A 348 -30.39 1.20 -8.10
N CYS A 349 -29.93 1.09 -9.33
CA CYS A 349 -29.04 0.02 -9.79
C CYS A 349 -27.73 0.62 -10.28
N TYR A 350 -26.64 -0.11 -10.07
CA TYR A 350 -25.30 0.33 -10.47
C TYR A 350 -24.53 -0.85 -11.08
N LYS A 351 -23.63 -0.50 -12.02
CA LYS A 351 -22.71 -1.45 -12.61
C LYS A 351 -21.29 -1.13 -12.16
N GLU A 352 -20.56 -2.15 -11.77
CA GLU A 352 -19.15 -2.04 -11.40
C GLU A 352 -18.25 -2.46 -12.57
N GLY A 353 -17.09 -1.82 -12.67
CA GLY A 353 -16.02 -2.13 -13.60
C GLY A 353 -14.70 -1.59 -13.08
N LEU A 354 -13.62 -1.86 -13.79
CA LEU A 354 -12.31 -1.33 -13.44
C LEU A 354 -12.27 0.17 -13.73
N ASP A 355 -11.55 0.95 -12.89
CA ASP A 355 -11.44 2.42 -13.02
C ASP A 355 -10.64 2.87 -14.27
N THR A 356 -10.00 1.96 -14.98
CA THR A 356 -9.39 2.17 -16.30
C THR A 356 -10.42 2.33 -17.42
N THR A 357 -11.70 2.06 -17.16
CA THR A 357 -12.80 2.23 -18.12
C THR A 357 -13.38 3.66 -18.03
N THR A 358 -14.67 3.82 -18.17
CA THR A 358 -15.37 5.11 -18.08
C THR A 358 -16.08 5.28 -16.73
N PRO A 359 -15.36 5.57 -15.64
CA PRO A 359 -15.94 5.67 -14.31
C PRO A 359 -16.93 6.81 -14.20
N ILE A 360 -17.93 6.67 -13.33
CA ILE A 360 -18.75 7.79 -12.87
C ILE A 360 -17.95 8.57 -11.82
N THR A 361 -17.82 9.87 -12.04
CA THR A 361 -17.03 10.77 -11.20
C THR A 361 -17.87 11.74 -10.37
N ASP A 362 -19.16 11.90 -10.68
CA ASP A 362 -20.07 12.72 -9.88
C ASP A 362 -21.55 12.30 -10.06
N ILE A 363 -22.36 12.54 -9.01
CA ILE A 363 -23.81 12.28 -9.00
C ILE A 363 -24.52 13.52 -8.48
N LYS A 364 -25.61 13.93 -9.13
CA LYS A 364 -26.49 15.03 -8.71
C LYS A 364 -27.95 14.62 -8.65
N VAL A 365 -28.67 15.23 -7.74
CA VAL A 365 -30.13 15.16 -7.66
C VAL A 365 -30.70 16.36 -8.38
N LEU A 366 -31.63 16.12 -9.31
CA LEU A 366 -32.34 17.14 -10.07
C LEU A 366 -33.79 17.23 -9.58
N ASN A 367 -34.29 18.45 -9.38
CA ASN A 367 -35.65 18.72 -8.91
C ASN A 367 -36.46 19.48 -9.96
N GLY A 368 -37.63 18.97 -10.27
CA GLY A 368 -38.60 19.59 -11.16
C GLY A 368 -38.97 18.76 -12.39
N LYS A 369 -40.24 18.85 -12.83
CA LYS A 369 -40.80 18.06 -13.95
C LYS A 369 -39.98 18.16 -15.24
N HIS A 370 -39.44 19.33 -15.51
CA HIS A 370 -38.67 19.63 -16.73
C HIS A 370 -37.18 19.89 -16.43
N ALA A 371 -36.67 19.38 -15.28
CA ALA A 371 -35.29 19.56 -14.90
C ALA A 371 -34.33 18.96 -15.97
N LYS A 372 -33.41 19.81 -16.42
CA LYS A 372 -32.35 19.43 -17.36
C LYS A 372 -31.09 19.10 -16.61
N ALA A 373 -30.33 18.12 -17.12
CA ALA A 373 -29.00 17.83 -16.58
C ALA A 373 -28.08 19.03 -16.86
N PRO A 374 -27.19 19.36 -15.93
CA PRO A 374 -26.10 20.30 -16.19
C PRO A 374 -25.21 19.81 -17.35
N GLN A 375 -24.44 20.73 -17.93
CA GLN A 375 -23.47 20.38 -18.97
C GLN A 375 -22.50 19.27 -18.44
N GLY A 376 -22.24 18.25 -19.23
CA GLY A 376 -21.39 17.13 -18.86
C GLY A 376 -22.07 16.05 -17.98
N TYR A 377 -23.38 16.18 -17.69
CA TYR A 377 -24.14 15.18 -16.94
C TYR A 377 -25.17 14.46 -17.82
N THR A 378 -25.33 13.18 -17.56
CA THR A 378 -26.38 12.33 -18.13
C THR A 378 -27.51 12.20 -17.13
N LYS A 379 -28.74 12.61 -17.51
CA LYS A 379 -29.95 12.44 -16.68
C LYS A 379 -30.52 11.04 -16.81
N ILE A 380 -30.88 10.41 -15.70
CA ILE A 380 -31.68 9.18 -15.66
C ILE A 380 -33.14 9.60 -15.68
N ASN A 381 -33.87 9.25 -16.74
CA ASN A 381 -35.25 9.73 -16.98
C ASN A 381 -36.33 8.91 -16.24
N VAL A 382 -36.11 8.57 -14.98
CA VAL A 382 -37.08 7.94 -14.09
C VAL A 382 -37.32 8.89 -12.92
N ASP A 383 -38.57 9.28 -12.69
CA ASP A 383 -38.95 10.08 -11.54
C ASP A 383 -38.95 9.23 -10.28
N LEU A 384 -38.13 9.59 -9.29
CA LEU A 384 -37.99 8.85 -8.04
C LEU A 384 -39.26 8.86 -7.17
N ASN A 385 -40.22 9.76 -7.46
CA ASN A 385 -41.54 9.83 -6.81
C ASN A 385 -42.69 9.44 -7.76
N HIS A 386 -42.41 8.61 -8.77
CA HIS A 386 -43.41 8.23 -9.75
C HIS A 386 -44.66 7.62 -9.08
N LYS A 387 -45.82 8.22 -9.34
CA LYS A 387 -47.14 7.90 -8.75
C LYS A 387 -47.25 8.09 -7.23
N ALA A 388 -46.25 8.72 -6.57
CA ALA A 388 -46.30 8.98 -5.13
C ALA A 388 -46.84 10.39 -4.78
N GLY A 389 -47.02 11.26 -5.77
CA GLY A 389 -47.59 12.61 -5.57
C GLY A 389 -46.62 13.67 -5.04
N GLY A 390 -45.34 13.35 -4.93
CA GLY A 390 -44.32 14.26 -4.46
C GLY A 390 -43.72 15.18 -5.56
N LYS A 391 -42.56 15.74 -5.27
CA LYS A 391 -41.79 16.49 -6.29
C LYS A 391 -41.18 15.54 -7.31
N TYR A 392 -41.13 15.99 -8.56
CA TYR A 392 -40.36 15.27 -9.59
C TYR A 392 -38.88 15.32 -9.26
N ILE A 393 -38.26 14.16 -9.02
CA ILE A 393 -36.85 14.04 -8.64
C ILE A 393 -36.17 13.04 -9.56
N TYR A 394 -35.02 13.44 -10.10
CA TYR A 394 -34.22 12.62 -11.00
C TYR A 394 -32.77 12.55 -10.53
N LEU A 395 -32.06 11.51 -10.88
CA LEU A 395 -30.60 11.44 -10.76
C LEU A 395 -29.95 11.84 -12.07
N ALA A 396 -28.79 12.47 -11.97
CA ALA A 396 -27.88 12.69 -13.07
C ALA A 396 -26.45 12.38 -12.64
N TYR A 397 -25.65 11.86 -13.54
CA TYR A 397 -24.25 11.53 -13.27
C TYR A 397 -23.31 12.08 -14.33
N SER A 398 -22.06 12.28 -13.97
CA SER A 398 -20.98 12.71 -14.87
C SER A 398 -19.82 11.71 -14.88
N ARG A 399 -19.13 11.65 -16.03
CA ARG A 399 -17.89 10.91 -16.25
C ARG A 399 -16.71 11.85 -16.57
N GLN A 400 -16.93 13.15 -16.53
CA GLN A 400 -16.04 14.19 -17.08
C GLN A 400 -15.53 15.18 -16.05
N THR A 401 -15.81 14.97 -14.76
CA THR A 401 -15.26 15.83 -13.71
C THR A 401 -13.83 15.44 -13.37
N ASN A 402 -13.06 16.39 -12.84
CA ASN A 402 -11.70 16.12 -12.34
C ASN A 402 -11.69 15.41 -10.97
N ASN A 403 -12.84 14.88 -10.54
CA ASN A 403 -12.96 14.15 -9.30
C ASN A 403 -12.55 12.69 -9.48
N ASP A 404 -12.10 12.07 -8.40
CA ASP A 404 -11.83 10.63 -8.37
C ASP A 404 -13.10 9.81 -8.67
N PRO A 405 -12.97 8.60 -9.22
CA PRO A 405 -14.08 7.70 -9.48
C PRO A 405 -14.94 7.42 -8.25
N ILE A 406 -16.25 7.40 -8.43
CA ILE A 406 -17.17 6.90 -7.40
C ILE A 406 -17.07 5.38 -7.35
N ARG A 407 -16.81 4.83 -6.17
CA ARG A 407 -16.58 3.40 -5.97
C ARG A 407 -17.77 2.68 -5.36
N SER A 408 -18.57 3.41 -4.58
CA SER A 408 -19.73 2.82 -3.91
C SER A 408 -20.87 3.84 -3.78
N VAL A 409 -22.11 3.33 -3.78
CA VAL A 409 -23.33 4.09 -3.49
C VAL A 409 -24.19 3.36 -2.48
N VAL A 410 -24.76 4.11 -1.55
CA VAL A 410 -25.73 3.60 -0.57
C VAL A 410 -26.86 4.61 -0.37
N VAL A 411 -28.00 4.17 0.15
CA VAL A 411 -29.11 5.05 0.52
C VAL A 411 -29.31 4.94 2.03
N VAL A 412 -29.28 6.11 2.70
CA VAL A 412 -29.54 6.20 4.14
C VAL A 412 -30.95 6.71 4.40
N LYS A 413 -31.54 6.23 5.50
CA LYS A 413 -32.92 6.51 5.89
C LYS A 413 -32.96 7.30 7.21
N GLY A 414 -33.79 8.34 7.25
CA GLY A 414 -34.08 9.15 8.44
C GLY A 414 -33.87 10.63 8.21
N LYS A 415 -34.67 11.48 8.86
CA LYS A 415 -34.67 12.95 8.68
C LYS A 415 -33.28 13.59 8.94
N HIS A 416 -32.55 13.03 9.90
CA HIS A 416 -31.23 13.50 10.32
C HIS A 416 -30.15 12.43 10.10
N ALA A 417 -30.36 11.52 9.14
CA ALA A 417 -29.40 10.45 8.86
C ALA A 417 -28.05 11.05 8.44
N ASN A 418 -26.99 10.58 9.07
CA ASN A 418 -25.61 10.87 8.67
C ASN A 418 -25.20 9.94 7.53
N ALA A 419 -24.24 10.40 6.73
CA ALA A 419 -23.54 9.51 5.81
C ALA A 419 -22.78 8.44 6.60
N PRO A 420 -22.69 7.22 6.10
CA PRO A 420 -21.72 6.25 6.63
C PRO A 420 -20.30 6.80 6.56
N TYR A 421 -19.41 6.28 7.38
CA TYR A 421 -18.00 6.69 7.35
C TYR A 421 -17.43 6.58 5.94
N GLY A 422 -16.71 7.63 5.48
CA GLY A 422 -16.10 7.68 4.15
C GLY A 422 -17.09 7.89 2.99
N TYR A 423 -18.37 8.16 3.28
CA TYR A 423 -19.36 8.53 2.27
C TYR A 423 -19.69 10.02 2.33
N GLU A 424 -19.90 10.61 1.17
CA GLU A 424 -20.47 11.94 0.99
C GLU A 424 -21.98 11.81 0.81
N LYS A 425 -22.76 12.58 1.59
CA LYS A 425 -24.22 12.62 1.49
C LYS A 425 -24.66 13.72 0.52
N ILE A 426 -25.50 13.38 -0.44
CA ILE A 426 -26.22 14.39 -1.21
C ILE A 426 -27.38 14.85 -0.33
N ASP A 427 -27.31 16.08 0.19
CA ASP A 427 -28.27 16.64 1.14
C ASP A 427 -29.59 17.07 0.46
N TYR A 428 -30.25 16.10 -0.16
CA TYR A 428 -31.54 16.27 -0.79
C TYR A 428 -32.39 15.01 -0.54
N ASP A 429 -33.53 15.20 0.11
CA ASP A 429 -34.49 14.12 0.37
C ASP A 429 -35.11 13.61 -0.93
N LEU A 430 -34.88 12.33 -1.25
CA LEU A 430 -35.35 11.67 -2.47
C LEU A 430 -36.87 11.47 -2.48
N ASN A 431 -37.55 11.51 -1.32
CA ASN A 431 -39.01 11.45 -1.15
C ASN A 431 -39.66 12.79 -0.89
N LYS A 432 -39.00 13.91 -1.22
CA LYS A 432 -39.46 15.25 -0.89
C LYS A 432 -40.85 15.54 -1.39
N GLY A 433 -41.76 15.79 -0.46
CA GLY A 433 -43.16 16.12 -0.72
C GLY A 433 -44.05 14.91 -1.04
N ALA A 434 -43.56 13.69 -1.05
CA ALA A 434 -44.33 12.47 -1.29
C ALA A 434 -44.91 11.85 0.00
N GLY A 435 -44.53 12.34 1.18
CA GLY A 435 -45.05 11.86 2.47
C GLY A 435 -44.41 10.55 2.96
N GLY A 436 -43.39 10.05 2.28
CA GLY A 436 -42.68 8.83 2.67
C GLY A 436 -41.53 9.05 3.65
N GLU A 437 -40.67 8.06 3.76
CA GLU A 437 -39.45 8.11 4.57
C GLU A 437 -38.47 9.12 3.99
N TYR A 438 -37.73 9.83 4.85
CA TYR A 438 -36.62 10.65 4.39
C TYR A 438 -35.49 9.74 3.91
N LEU A 439 -35.08 9.87 2.65
CA LEU A 439 -34.05 9.07 2.02
C LEU A 439 -32.98 9.97 1.36
N TYR A 440 -31.73 9.64 1.60
CA TYR A 440 -30.60 10.39 1.02
C TYR A 440 -29.66 9.44 0.32
N LEU A 441 -29.21 9.81 -0.89
CA LEU A 441 -28.14 9.12 -1.60
C LEU A 441 -26.79 9.53 -1.01
N CYS A 442 -25.98 8.54 -0.70
CA CYS A 442 -24.59 8.73 -0.30
C CYS A 442 -23.69 7.96 -1.28
N TYR A 443 -22.53 8.50 -1.56
CA TYR A 443 -21.53 7.85 -2.41
C TYR A 443 -20.14 7.95 -1.77
N SER A 444 -19.28 7.00 -2.09
CA SER A 444 -17.88 7.00 -1.67
C SER A 444 -16.95 6.98 -2.88
N ARG A 445 -15.82 7.69 -2.77
CA ARG A 445 -14.69 7.66 -3.70
C ARG A 445 -13.56 6.77 -3.20
N TYR A 446 -13.68 6.28 -1.98
CA TYR A 446 -12.64 5.53 -1.28
C TYR A 446 -12.89 4.02 -1.29
N PHE A 447 -14.14 3.57 -1.33
CA PHE A 447 -14.54 2.15 -1.33
C PHE A 447 -15.88 1.90 -2.01
#